data_2929827f9ed45f867dff41bccde1200c
#
_entry.id   2929827f9ed45f867dff41bccde1200c
#
_cell.length_a   1.000
_cell.length_b   1.000
_cell.length_c   1.000
_cell.angle_alpha   90.00
_cell.angle_beta   90.00
_cell.angle_gamma   90.00
#
_symmetry.space_group_name_H-M   'P 1'
#
loop_
_entity.id
_entity.type
_entity.pdbx_description
1 polymer ?
#
loop_
_entity_poly.entity_id
_entity_poly.type
_entity_poly.pdbx_seq_one_letter_code
_entity_poly.pdbx_strand_id
1 'polypeptide(L)'
;MPAARTSRGGLQRSLGRGCAPSGDHENGVARAPHAIIPAVDALLAIVAGAAALAAAAATLVSLGPRQRVGRLLTAAPRVTVAEAIELARAGRAPYVRIDGRIDSEAAFEDADHRPLVLRRTRIQVLDEGGWRDLEVAHEVVSFEIREGLDAIAVDGESVTDGLVVIPRESVGVVGDLGDRVPDDLSDDLPARVVVELVSSVEHAIALGVPTLDPAGRACLEPGRGRPLVLSTLEQAEAIRILGAGSATRRRVAAALLILAGVLVLVGLALVVLPGDVLAASPAPTAVAGSDTRSSGEGPGFVGALGPAFLAVLAIAGLAIGLTLAWVRLTARRARPQAPTRRR
;
A
#
# COMPACT_ATOMS: atom_id res chain seq x y z
N MET A 1 42.18 15.30 -47.14
CA MET A 1 43.52 15.29 -47.83
C MET A 1 44.59 15.59 -46.82
N PRO A 2 45.88 15.03 -46.91
CA PRO A 2 46.21 13.67 -47.33
C PRO A 2 47.02 12.93 -46.24
N ALA A 3 47.06 11.65 -46.34
CA ALA A 3 48.15 10.75 -46.82
C ALA A 3 49.14 10.36 -45.73
N ALA A 4 49.23 9.10 -45.41
CA ALA A 4 49.88 7.95 -46.00
C ALA A 4 51.39 7.82 -45.58
N ARG A 5 51.73 6.61 -45.12
CA ARG A 5 52.83 5.73 -45.59
C ARG A 5 53.32 4.83 -44.45
N THR A 6 53.10 3.52 -44.51
CA THR A 6 53.97 2.43 -45.03
C THR A 6 55.41 2.39 -44.56
N SER A 7 55.79 1.24 -43.95
CA SER A 7 56.97 0.35 -44.32
C SER A 7 57.01 -0.79 -43.31
N ARG A 8 56.91 -2.03 -43.67
CA ARG A 8 57.75 -3.04 -44.33
C ARG A 8 59.12 -3.28 -43.64
N GLY A 9 59.33 -4.58 -43.34
CA GLY A 9 60.59 -5.29 -43.16
C GLY A 9 60.68 -5.91 -41.76
N GLY A 10 61.05 -7.14 -41.59
CA GLY A 10 61.68 -8.11 -42.40
C GLY A 10 61.87 -9.43 -41.63
N LEU A 11 61.98 -10.49 -42.34
CA LEU A 11 62.32 -11.83 -41.91
C LEU A 11 63.57 -11.93 -41.08
N GLN A 12 63.62 -12.81 -40.07
CA GLN A 12 64.76 -13.73 -39.97
C GLN A 12 64.42 -15.01 -39.17
N ARG A 13 64.69 -16.15 -39.80
CA ARG A 13 64.70 -17.50 -39.23
C ARG A 13 65.88 -17.64 -38.28
N SER A 14 65.72 -18.34 -37.18
CA SER A 14 66.83 -19.21 -36.69
C SER A 14 66.27 -20.39 -35.93
N LEU A 15 66.70 -21.53 -36.40
CA LEU A 15 66.57 -22.88 -35.85
C LEU A 15 67.41 -22.98 -34.57
N GLY A 16 66.88 -23.48 -33.50
CA GLY A 16 67.60 -23.86 -32.31
C GLY A 16 66.89 -25.02 -31.61
N ARG A 17 67.45 -26.24 -31.83
CA ARG A 17 67.14 -27.45 -31.04
C ARG A 17 67.69 -27.22 -29.61
N GLY A 18 66.92 -27.52 -28.58
CA GLY A 18 67.39 -27.59 -27.21
C GLY A 18 66.47 -28.47 -26.39
N CYS A 19 67.07 -29.44 -25.75
CA CYS A 19 66.47 -30.52 -24.94
C CYS A 19 65.64 -30.05 -23.80
N ALA A 20 64.63 -30.85 -23.43
CA ALA A 20 63.86 -30.82 -22.23
C ALA A 20 64.69 -30.93 -20.95
N PRO A 21 64.16 -30.38 -19.85
CA PRO A 21 63.98 -31.17 -18.65
C PRO A 21 62.55 -31.15 -18.12
N SER A 22 62.17 -32.32 -17.64
CA SER A 22 61.00 -32.55 -16.81
C SER A 22 60.96 -31.62 -15.62
N GLY A 23 59.94 -30.80 -15.58
CA GLY A 23 59.59 -30.01 -14.40
C GLY A 23 58.14 -30.40 -14.02
N ASP A 24 58.00 -30.94 -12.85
CA ASP A 24 56.76 -31.24 -12.18
C ASP A 24 55.91 -29.96 -12.11
N HIS A 25 54.98 -29.83 -13.03
CA HIS A 25 53.88 -28.84 -12.85
C HIS A 25 52.85 -29.46 -11.93
N GLU A 26 52.94 -29.14 -10.64
CA GLU A 26 51.80 -29.16 -9.75
C GLU A 26 50.67 -28.39 -10.45
N ASN A 27 49.76 -29.16 -11.04
CA ASN A 27 48.46 -28.66 -11.47
C ASN A 27 47.69 -28.23 -10.21
N GLY A 28 47.97 -27.02 -9.75
CA GLY A 28 47.07 -26.27 -8.89
C GLY A 28 45.79 -26.05 -9.67
N VAL A 29 44.92 -27.04 -9.66
CA VAL A 29 43.53 -26.88 -10.11
C VAL A 29 42.91 -25.80 -9.19
N ALA A 30 42.94 -24.59 -9.71
CA ALA A 30 42.15 -23.50 -9.10
C ALA A 30 40.69 -24.01 -9.04
N ARG A 31 40.27 -24.46 -7.86
CA ARG A 31 38.86 -24.72 -7.57
C ARG A 31 38.10 -23.44 -7.84
N ALA A 32 37.45 -23.39 -8.99
CA ALA A 32 36.54 -22.31 -9.34
C ALA A 32 35.47 -22.13 -8.23
N PRO A 33 35.00 -20.91 -7.99
CA PRO A 33 34.14 -20.55 -6.86
C PRO A 33 32.72 -21.04 -7.10
N HIS A 34 32.45 -22.34 -6.97
CA HIS A 34 31.08 -22.88 -7.04
C HIS A 34 30.20 -22.49 -5.83
N ALA A 35 30.77 -21.88 -4.77
CA ALA A 35 30.08 -21.53 -3.57
C ALA A 35 29.39 -20.15 -3.61
N ILE A 36 29.68 -19.31 -4.62
CA ILE A 36 29.18 -17.91 -4.67
C ILE A 36 27.77 -17.86 -5.25
N ILE A 37 27.40 -18.74 -6.17
CA ILE A 37 26.13 -18.68 -6.91
C ILE A 37 24.91 -18.93 -6.00
N PRO A 38 24.86 -19.98 -5.16
CA PRO A 38 23.69 -20.20 -4.27
C PRO A 38 23.54 -19.10 -3.21
N ALA A 39 24.64 -18.48 -2.81
CA ALA A 39 24.60 -17.35 -1.85
C ALA A 39 23.97 -16.09 -2.46
N VAL A 40 24.17 -15.81 -3.74
CA VAL A 40 23.55 -14.69 -4.46
C VAL A 40 22.05 -14.90 -4.60
N ASP A 41 21.62 -16.12 -4.97
CA ASP A 41 20.19 -16.44 -5.11
C ASP A 41 19.45 -16.39 -3.78
N ALA A 42 20.07 -16.87 -2.71
CA ALA A 42 19.54 -16.76 -1.35
C ALA A 42 19.38 -15.27 -0.91
N LEU A 43 20.41 -14.46 -1.18
CA LEU A 43 20.39 -13.03 -0.88
C LEU A 43 19.26 -12.30 -1.66
N LEU A 44 19.14 -12.59 -2.96
CA LEU A 44 18.08 -12.03 -3.79
C LEU A 44 16.69 -12.40 -3.28
N ALA A 45 16.47 -13.65 -2.86
CA ALA A 45 15.20 -14.09 -2.29
C ALA A 45 14.87 -13.36 -0.99
N ILE A 46 15.86 -13.16 -0.10
CA ILE A 46 15.68 -12.42 1.16
C ILE A 46 15.40 -10.95 0.90
N VAL A 47 16.12 -10.31 -0.02
CA VAL A 47 15.91 -8.89 -0.40
C VAL A 47 14.53 -8.70 -1.02
N ALA A 48 14.10 -9.59 -1.91
CA ALA A 48 12.76 -9.56 -2.50
C ALA A 48 11.67 -9.76 -1.43
N GLY A 49 11.90 -10.65 -0.47
CA GLY A 49 11.02 -10.85 0.68
C GLY A 49 10.91 -9.60 1.57
N ALA A 50 12.03 -8.94 1.85
CA ALA A 50 12.05 -7.68 2.60
C ALA A 50 11.33 -6.55 1.87
N ALA A 51 11.50 -6.44 0.55
CA ALA A 51 10.78 -5.47 -0.28
C ALA A 51 9.26 -5.73 -0.28
N ALA A 52 8.83 -6.99 -0.39
CA ALA A 52 7.42 -7.37 -0.29
C ALA A 52 6.83 -7.05 1.10
N LEU A 53 7.61 -7.25 2.18
CA LEU A 53 7.20 -6.90 3.54
C LEU A 53 7.03 -5.39 3.70
N ALA A 54 7.96 -4.59 3.17
CA ALA A 54 7.88 -3.14 3.17
C ALA A 54 6.65 -2.63 2.39
N ALA A 55 6.37 -3.21 1.22
CA ALA A 55 5.18 -2.91 0.43
C ALA A 55 3.87 -3.27 1.17
N ALA A 56 3.83 -4.41 1.87
CA ALA A 56 2.71 -4.81 2.71
C ALA A 56 2.50 -3.82 3.86
N ALA A 57 3.58 -3.43 4.55
CA ALA A 57 3.53 -2.45 5.64
C ALA A 57 3.03 -1.09 5.16
N ALA A 58 3.54 -0.58 4.04
CA ALA A 58 3.08 0.66 3.41
C ALA A 58 1.58 0.60 3.06
N THR A 59 1.12 -0.54 2.50
CA THR A 59 -0.29 -0.76 2.18
C THR A 59 -1.16 -0.75 3.44
N LEU A 60 -0.72 -1.37 4.54
CA LEU A 60 -1.44 -1.38 5.82
C LEU A 60 -1.47 0.00 6.48
N VAL A 61 -0.37 0.75 6.44
CA VAL A 61 -0.32 2.13 6.95
C VAL A 61 -1.28 3.03 6.20
N SER A 62 -1.36 2.90 4.87
CA SER A 62 -2.29 3.69 4.04
C SER A 62 -3.78 3.44 4.33
N LEU A 63 -4.12 2.31 4.96
CA LEU A 63 -5.48 1.98 5.41
C LEU A 63 -5.86 2.66 6.74
N GLY A 64 -4.86 3.16 7.48
CA GLY A 64 -4.99 3.55 8.89
C GLY A 64 -6.09 4.55 9.21
N PRO A 65 -6.15 5.75 8.59
CA PRO A 65 -7.10 6.81 8.97
C PRO A 65 -8.56 6.39 8.76
N ARG A 66 -8.93 5.94 7.57
CA ARG A 66 -10.32 5.57 7.25
C ARG A 66 -10.84 4.40 8.09
N GLN A 67 -10.02 3.38 8.34
CA GLN A 67 -10.40 2.25 9.19
C GLN A 67 -10.51 2.66 10.66
N ARG A 68 -9.70 3.61 11.11
CA ARG A 68 -9.79 4.17 12.45
C ARG A 68 -11.13 4.86 12.65
N VAL A 69 -11.55 5.71 11.70
CA VAL A 69 -12.87 6.37 11.72
C VAL A 69 -14.00 5.34 11.74
N GLY A 70 -13.97 4.32 10.88
CA GLY A 70 -15.00 3.27 10.86
C GLY A 70 -15.11 2.50 12.19
N ARG A 71 -13.97 2.22 12.85
CA ARG A 71 -13.97 1.60 14.19
C ARG A 71 -14.53 2.53 15.27
N LEU A 72 -14.19 3.82 15.20
CA LEU A 72 -14.70 4.83 16.14
C LEU A 72 -16.21 4.97 16.00
N LEU A 73 -16.76 5.03 14.77
CA LEU A 73 -18.20 5.05 14.50
C LEU A 73 -18.97 3.87 15.12
N THR A 74 -18.31 2.71 15.22
CA THR A 74 -18.92 1.49 15.79
C THR A 74 -18.75 1.40 17.29
N ALA A 75 -17.62 1.85 17.82
CA ALA A 75 -17.21 1.63 19.21
C ALA A 75 -17.58 2.78 20.17
N ALA A 76 -17.77 4.02 19.64
CA ALA A 76 -18.08 5.15 20.48
C ALA A 76 -19.52 5.03 21.06
N PRO A 77 -19.68 5.22 22.39
CA PRO A 77 -21.00 5.19 23.00
C PRO A 77 -21.84 6.34 22.46
N ARG A 78 -23.09 6.04 22.13
CA ARG A 78 -24.08 7.03 21.73
C ARG A 78 -24.62 7.71 22.97
N VAL A 79 -24.62 9.02 22.97
CA VAL A 79 -25.24 9.87 24.01
C VAL A 79 -26.10 10.93 23.34
N THR A 80 -27.06 11.49 24.08
CA THR A 80 -27.81 12.63 23.63
C THR A 80 -26.97 13.90 23.70
N VAL A 81 -27.39 14.96 23.00
CA VAL A 81 -26.71 16.27 23.07
C VAL A 81 -26.75 16.81 24.49
N ALA A 82 -27.87 16.66 25.21
CA ALA A 82 -27.98 17.03 26.61
C ALA A 82 -26.96 16.32 27.50
N GLU A 83 -26.83 15.00 27.37
CA GLU A 83 -25.83 14.20 28.10
C GLU A 83 -24.39 14.63 27.78
N ALA A 84 -24.10 14.96 26.51
CA ALA A 84 -22.79 15.46 26.12
C ALA A 84 -22.45 16.79 26.78
N ILE A 85 -23.43 17.71 26.87
CA ILE A 85 -23.29 19.00 27.58
C ILE A 85 -22.99 18.76 29.06
N GLU A 86 -23.73 17.87 29.73
CA GLU A 86 -23.48 17.53 31.12
C GLU A 86 -22.08 16.88 31.34
N LEU A 87 -21.61 16.04 30.42
CA LEU A 87 -20.26 15.49 30.46
C LEU A 87 -19.20 16.59 30.36
N ALA A 88 -19.40 17.58 29.47
CA ALA A 88 -18.52 18.75 29.34
C ALA A 88 -18.47 19.56 30.64
N ARG A 89 -19.62 19.88 31.23
CA ARG A 89 -19.73 20.61 32.48
C ARG A 89 -19.11 19.89 33.69
N ALA A 90 -19.23 18.56 33.69
CA ALA A 90 -18.62 17.71 34.72
C ALA A 90 -17.11 17.54 34.56
N GLY A 91 -16.49 18.13 33.54
CA GLY A 91 -15.07 17.92 33.21
C GLY A 91 -14.73 16.49 32.82
N ARG A 92 -15.74 15.69 32.47
CA ARG A 92 -15.53 14.32 31.93
C ARG A 92 -15.31 14.40 30.44
N ALA A 93 -14.25 13.79 29.98
CA ALA A 93 -13.82 13.84 28.58
C ALA A 93 -13.86 12.47 27.88
N PRO A 94 -14.98 11.69 27.94
CA PRO A 94 -15.08 10.48 27.15
C PRO A 94 -15.25 10.83 25.68
N TYR A 95 -14.74 9.98 24.81
CA TYR A 95 -14.99 10.11 23.39
C TYR A 95 -16.37 9.50 23.08
N VAL A 96 -17.32 10.34 22.66
CA VAL A 96 -18.74 9.99 22.49
C VAL A 96 -19.22 10.22 21.06
N ARG A 97 -20.35 9.64 20.73
CA ARG A 97 -21.11 9.89 19.51
C ARG A 97 -22.41 10.59 19.84
N ILE A 98 -22.68 11.68 19.14
CA ILE A 98 -23.95 12.40 19.16
C ILE A 98 -24.57 12.36 17.76
N ASP A 99 -25.88 12.34 17.69
CA ASP A 99 -26.65 12.40 16.44
C ASP A 99 -27.62 13.60 16.55
N GLY A 100 -27.68 14.45 15.53
CA GLY A 100 -28.56 15.58 15.53
C GLY A 100 -28.58 16.34 14.21
N ARG A 101 -29.32 17.42 14.16
CA ARG A 101 -29.40 18.30 13.00
C ARG A 101 -28.32 19.36 13.10
N ILE A 102 -27.65 19.66 12.01
CA ILE A 102 -26.73 20.79 11.91
C ILE A 102 -27.54 22.09 11.93
N ASP A 103 -27.08 23.07 12.66
CA ASP A 103 -27.63 24.42 12.73
C ASP A 103 -26.49 25.45 12.71
N SER A 104 -26.66 26.54 11.97
CA SER A 104 -25.66 27.61 11.89
C SER A 104 -26.31 28.93 11.48
N GLU A 105 -25.98 29.99 12.19
CA GLU A 105 -26.36 31.33 11.82
C GLU A 105 -25.46 31.97 10.76
N ALA A 106 -24.26 31.39 10.56
CA ALA A 106 -23.20 31.91 9.68
C ALA A 106 -23.04 31.09 8.41
N ALA A 107 -24.04 30.29 8.01
CA ALA A 107 -23.95 29.45 6.83
C ALA A 107 -23.63 30.28 5.58
N PHE A 108 -22.72 29.80 4.72
CA PHE A 108 -22.42 30.37 3.42
C PHE A 108 -23.14 29.60 2.31
N GLU A 109 -23.33 30.21 1.15
CA GLU A 109 -24.05 29.59 0.04
C GLU A 109 -23.08 29.01 -0.99
N ASP A 110 -23.42 27.88 -1.58
CA ASP A 110 -22.76 27.37 -2.77
C ASP A 110 -23.35 27.99 -4.07
N ALA A 111 -22.84 27.58 -5.22
CA ALA A 111 -23.35 28.04 -6.50
C ALA A 111 -24.82 27.67 -6.78
N ASP A 112 -25.34 26.67 -6.07
CA ASP A 112 -26.73 26.21 -6.13
C ASP A 112 -27.61 26.84 -5.04
N HIS A 113 -27.12 27.89 -4.35
CA HIS A 113 -27.78 28.57 -3.23
C HIS A 113 -28.13 27.66 -2.03
N ARG A 114 -27.32 26.60 -1.83
CA ARG A 114 -27.49 25.73 -0.65
C ARG A 114 -26.67 26.27 0.50
N PRO A 115 -27.29 26.37 1.70
CA PRO A 115 -26.56 26.84 2.87
C PRO A 115 -25.59 25.75 3.36
N LEU A 116 -24.31 26.08 3.41
CA LEU A 116 -23.21 25.20 3.80
C LEU A 116 -22.56 25.67 5.09
N VAL A 117 -22.08 24.73 5.89
CA VAL A 117 -21.26 24.99 7.07
C VAL A 117 -19.80 24.54 6.87
N LEU A 118 -19.56 23.63 5.91
CA LEU A 118 -18.22 23.16 5.60
C LEU A 118 -18.13 22.80 4.12
N ARG A 119 -17.05 23.27 3.48
CA ARG A 119 -16.65 22.90 2.13
C ARG A 119 -15.17 22.57 2.11
N ARG A 120 -14.82 21.37 1.68
CA ARG A 120 -13.45 20.96 1.41
C ARG A 120 -13.30 20.65 -0.07
N THR A 121 -12.42 21.39 -0.75
CA THR A 121 -12.11 21.20 -2.16
C THR A 121 -10.68 20.70 -2.28
N ARG A 122 -10.49 19.62 -3.00
CA ARG A 122 -9.17 19.08 -3.34
C ARG A 122 -9.02 19.04 -4.85
N ILE A 123 -7.97 19.67 -5.35
CA ILE A 123 -7.54 19.60 -6.74
C ILE A 123 -6.41 18.58 -6.82
N GLN A 124 -6.57 17.60 -7.69
CA GLN A 124 -5.61 16.50 -7.83
C GLN A 124 -5.23 16.35 -9.29
N VAL A 125 -3.97 16.02 -9.54
CA VAL A 125 -3.45 15.65 -10.87
C VAL A 125 -2.94 14.24 -10.86
N LEU A 126 -3.04 13.57 -12.01
CA LEU A 126 -2.53 12.23 -12.21
C LEU A 126 -1.09 12.34 -12.73
N ASP A 127 -0.12 11.89 -11.92
CA ASP A 127 1.26 11.71 -12.34
C ASP A 127 1.64 10.21 -12.36
N GLU A 128 2.90 9.88 -12.65
CA GLU A 128 3.40 8.51 -12.72
C GLU A 128 3.16 7.70 -11.43
N GLY A 129 3.07 8.37 -10.28
CA GLY A 129 2.82 7.75 -8.97
C GLY A 129 1.34 7.63 -8.59
N GLY A 130 0.44 8.21 -9.38
CA GLY A 130 -1.00 8.26 -9.13
C GLY A 130 -1.53 9.67 -8.87
N TRP A 131 -2.71 9.76 -8.27
CA TRP A 131 -3.35 11.05 -7.95
C TRP A 131 -2.60 11.77 -6.83
N ARG A 132 -2.10 12.98 -7.11
CA ARG A 132 -1.39 13.86 -6.18
C ARG A 132 -2.22 15.11 -5.93
N ASP A 133 -2.38 15.48 -4.64
CA ASP A 133 -3.03 16.74 -4.27
C ASP A 133 -2.15 17.92 -4.69
N LEU A 134 -2.70 18.85 -5.45
CA LEU A 134 -2.10 20.15 -5.77
C LEU A 134 -2.54 21.21 -4.77
N GLU A 135 -3.84 21.27 -4.52
CA GLU A 135 -4.46 22.25 -3.66
C GLU A 135 -5.48 21.57 -2.75
N VAL A 136 -5.52 21.97 -1.50
CA VAL A 136 -6.56 21.60 -0.55
C VAL A 136 -7.08 22.88 0.10
N ALA A 137 -8.27 23.31 -0.31
CA ALA A 137 -8.97 24.43 0.28
C ALA A 137 -10.01 23.92 1.29
N HIS A 138 -10.04 24.54 2.46
CA HIS A 138 -10.98 24.23 3.54
C HIS A 138 -11.69 25.51 3.94
N GLU A 139 -13.00 25.53 3.82
CA GLU A 139 -13.85 26.65 4.24
C GLU A 139 -14.86 26.11 5.23
N VAL A 140 -14.87 26.69 6.41
CA VAL A 140 -15.73 26.28 7.51
C VAL A 140 -16.25 27.51 8.25
N VAL A 141 -17.48 27.42 8.73
CA VAL A 141 -18.09 28.40 9.62
C VAL A 141 -18.48 27.71 10.92
N SER A 142 -18.72 28.50 11.96
CA SER A 142 -19.19 27.96 13.23
C SER A 142 -20.58 27.34 13.07
N PHE A 143 -20.76 26.13 13.60
CA PHE A 143 -22.03 25.43 13.60
C PHE A 143 -22.20 24.58 14.86
N GLU A 144 -23.42 24.17 15.08
CA GLU A 144 -23.84 23.38 16.23
C GLU A 144 -24.55 22.10 15.75
N ILE A 145 -24.57 21.08 16.59
CA ILE A 145 -25.44 19.91 16.41
C ILE A 145 -26.55 20.03 17.45
N ARG A 146 -27.78 20.01 16.96
CA ARG A 146 -28.98 20.19 17.75
C ARG A 146 -29.84 18.95 17.83
N GLU A 147 -30.24 18.57 19.04
CA GLU A 147 -31.22 17.54 19.33
C GLU A 147 -32.30 18.08 20.23
N GLY A 148 -33.51 18.28 19.70
CA GLY A 148 -34.59 18.99 20.43
C GLY A 148 -34.24 20.46 20.70
N LEU A 149 -34.16 20.82 21.99
CA LEU A 149 -33.82 22.17 22.44
C LEU A 149 -32.33 22.34 22.79
N ASP A 150 -31.60 21.21 22.88
CA ASP A 150 -30.20 21.23 23.25
C ASP A 150 -29.31 21.31 22.00
N ALA A 151 -28.25 22.12 22.12
CA ALA A 151 -27.27 22.32 21.05
C ALA A 151 -25.84 22.26 21.61
N ILE A 152 -24.94 21.69 20.89
CA ILE A 152 -23.50 21.63 21.21
C ILE A 152 -22.71 22.13 20.02
N ALA A 153 -21.78 23.05 20.24
CA ALA A 153 -20.89 23.55 19.20
C ALA A 153 -19.95 22.44 18.73
N VAL A 154 -19.52 22.51 17.47
CA VAL A 154 -18.54 21.59 16.88
C VAL A 154 -17.35 22.42 16.42
N ASP A 155 -16.14 21.96 16.79
CA ASP A 155 -14.88 22.53 16.30
C ASP A 155 -14.65 22.10 14.83
N GLY A 156 -15.33 22.80 13.91
CA GLY A 156 -15.31 22.47 12.47
C GLY A 156 -13.91 22.52 11.85
N GLU A 157 -13.01 23.39 12.37
CA GLU A 157 -11.63 23.49 11.87
C GLU A 157 -10.83 22.20 12.12
N SER A 158 -11.15 21.48 13.19
CA SER A 158 -10.53 20.20 13.52
C SER A 158 -11.10 19.00 12.76
N VAL A 159 -12.15 19.21 11.95
CA VAL A 159 -12.71 18.15 11.07
C VAL A 159 -11.85 17.99 9.82
N THR A 160 -10.70 17.36 9.96
CA THR A 160 -9.76 17.12 8.85
C THR A 160 -9.96 15.73 8.25
N ASP A 161 -9.34 14.71 8.85
CA ASP A 161 -9.42 13.31 8.40
C ASP A 161 -10.72 12.61 8.81
N GLY A 162 -11.52 13.23 9.65
CA GLY A 162 -12.76 12.67 10.20
C GLY A 162 -14.02 13.00 9.40
N LEU A 163 -13.92 13.75 8.30
CA LEU A 163 -15.08 14.05 7.46
C LEU A 163 -15.51 12.82 6.66
N VAL A 164 -16.78 12.42 6.78
CA VAL A 164 -17.36 11.26 6.11
C VAL A 164 -18.65 11.68 5.39
N VAL A 165 -18.49 12.11 4.17
CA VAL A 165 -19.57 12.55 3.27
C VAL A 165 -19.39 11.88 1.90
N ILE A 166 -20.39 11.97 1.03
CA ILE A 166 -20.28 11.54 -0.35
C ILE A 166 -19.60 12.68 -1.13
N PRO A 167 -18.36 12.47 -1.62
CA PRO A 167 -17.69 13.50 -2.38
C PRO A 167 -18.33 13.65 -3.76
N ARG A 168 -18.30 14.88 -4.29
CA ARG A 168 -18.57 15.16 -5.70
C ARG A 168 -17.24 15.19 -6.43
N GLU A 169 -17.14 14.44 -7.52
CA GLU A 169 -15.93 14.38 -8.33
C GLU A 169 -16.21 14.94 -9.73
N SER A 170 -15.38 15.87 -10.19
CA SER A 170 -15.31 16.32 -11.57
C SER A 170 -13.94 15.95 -12.12
N VAL A 171 -13.91 15.29 -13.28
CA VAL A 171 -12.68 14.86 -13.95
C VAL A 171 -12.54 15.64 -15.25
N GLY A 172 -11.35 16.17 -15.51
CA GLY A 172 -10.98 16.93 -16.69
C GLY A 172 -9.48 16.91 -16.90
N VAL A 173 -8.93 17.98 -17.45
CA VAL A 173 -7.49 18.19 -17.63
C VAL A 173 -7.04 19.43 -16.88
N VAL A 174 -5.73 19.58 -16.69
CA VAL A 174 -5.14 20.73 -15.97
C VAL A 174 -5.55 22.05 -16.63
N GLY A 175 -5.58 22.13 -17.98
CA GLY A 175 -5.99 23.33 -18.71
C GLY A 175 -7.42 23.79 -18.40
N ASP A 176 -8.32 22.91 -17.92
CA ASP A 176 -9.69 23.28 -17.52
C ASP A 176 -9.75 24.00 -16.16
N LEU A 177 -8.66 23.97 -15.39
CA LEU A 177 -8.62 24.51 -14.03
C LEU A 177 -8.20 25.98 -13.95
N GLY A 178 -7.67 26.54 -15.05
CA GLY A 178 -7.24 27.94 -15.16
C GLY A 178 -6.17 28.30 -14.12
N ASP A 179 -6.27 29.51 -13.57
CA ASP A 179 -5.28 30.10 -12.64
C ASP A 179 -5.09 29.35 -11.30
N ARG A 180 -5.82 28.23 -11.10
CA ARG A 180 -5.71 27.41 -9.86
C ARG A 180 -4.55 26.43 -9.86
N VAL A 181 -3.84 26.34 -10.96
CA VAL A 181 -2.76 25.37 -11.15
C VAL A 181 -1.47 26.11 -11.48
N PRO A 182 -0.32 25.68 -10.94
CA PRO A 182 0.97 26.24 -11.32
C PRO A 182 1.25 26.10 -12.83
N ASP A 183 1.83 27.14 -13.46
CA ASP A 183 2.13 27.19 -14.89
C ASP A 183 3.16 26.17 -15.39
N ASP A 184 3.81 25.43 -14.48
CA ASP A 184 4.81 24.41 -14.78
C ASP A 184 4.22 23.05 -15.12
N LEU A 185 2.89 22.87 -15.01
CA LEU A 185 2.20 21.64 -15.34
C LEU A 185 1.66 21.68 -16.78
N SER A 186 1.73 20.53 -17.45
CA SER A 186 1.16 20.40 -18.81
C SER A 186 -0.37 20.44 -18.75
N ASP A 187 -0.97 21.24 -19.63
CA ASP A 187 -2.43 21.41 -19.74
C ASP A 187 -3.17 20.09 -20.03
N ASP A 188 -2.51 19.14 -20.68
CA ASP A 188 -3.09 17.84 -21.06
C ASP A 188 -3.09 16.82 -19.92
N LEU A 189 -2.46 17.12 -18.77
CA LEU A 189 -2.43 16.19 -17.65
C LEU A 189 -3.84 15.97 -17.10
N PRO A 190 -4.25 14.70 -16.84
CA PRO A 190 -5.52 14.43 -16.23
C PRO A 190 -5.61 15.05 -14.84
N ALA A 191 -6.67 15.78 -14.60
CA ALA A 191 -6.95 16.44 -13.32
C ALA A 191 -8.33 16.06 -12.82
N ARG A 192 -8.53 16.14 -11.50
CA ARG A 192 -9.84 16.01 -10.89
C ARG A 192 -10.01 16.97 -9.73
N VAL A 193 -11.24 17.44 -9.59
CA VAL A 193 -11.66 18.24 -8.45
C VAL A 193 -12.60 17.39 -7.60
N VAL A 194 -12.25 17.22 -6.33
CA VAL A 194 -13.05 16.49 -5.34
C VAL A 194 -13.59 17.48 -4.34
N VAL A 195 -14.91 17.61 -4.26
CA VAL A 195 -15.60 18.55 -3.38
C VAL A 195 -16.42 17.77 -2.36
N GLU A 196 -16.17 18.02 -1.09
CA GLU A 196 -16.88 17.48 0.05
C GLU A 196 -17.65 18.62 0.73
N LEU A 197 -18.96 18.45 0.89
CA LEU A 197 -19.88 19.50 1.35
C LEU A 197 -20.66 19.01 2.57
N VAL A 198 -20.92 19.92 3.50
CA VAL A 198 -21.84 19.72 4.63
C VAL A 198 -22.81 20.89 4.67
N SER A 199 -24.10 20.59 4.56
CA SER A 199 -25.14 21.61 4.61
C SER A 199 -25.61 21.88 6.04
N SER A 200 -26.02 23.12 6.32
CA SER A 200 -26.56 23.54 7.63
C SER A 200 -27.91 22.92 7.95
N VAL A 201 -28.57 22.28 6.98
CA VAL A 201 -29.90 21.67 7.17
C VAL A 201 -29.86 20.15 7.25
N GLU A 202 -28.67 19.54 7.12
CA GLU A 202 -28.52 18.09 7.16
C GLU A 202 -28.53 17.54 8.58
N HIS A 203 -28.88 16.27 8.69
CA HIS A 203 -28.67 15.49 9.89
C HIS A 203 -27.23 14.98 9.90
N ALA A 204 -26.57 15.04 11.04
CA ALA A 204 -25.19 14.59 11.17
C ALA A 204 -24.97 13.70 12.39
N ILE A 205 -23.99 12.84 12.25
CA ILE A 205 -23.38 12.07 13.32
C ILE A 205 -22.02 12.70 13.60
N ALA A 206 -21.79 13.17 14.82
CA ALA A 206 -20.49 13.67 15.24
C ALA A 206 -19.90 12.82 16.36
N LEU A 207 -18.58 12.60 16.29
CA LEU A 207 -17.83 11.89 17.32
C LEU A 207 -16.67 12.74 17.79
N GLY A 208 -16.62 12.97 19.07
CA GLY A 208 -15.58 13.78 19.69
C GLY A 208 -15.58 13.67 21.20
N VAL A 209 -14.84 14.54 21.83
CA VAL A 209 -14.78 14.72 23.27
C VAL A 209 -15.54 15.98 23.61
N PRO A 210 -16.61 15.91 24.44
CA PRO A 210 -17.30 17.09 24.89
C PRO A 210 -16.42 17.85 25.91
N THR A 211 -16.19 19.14 25.63
CA THR A 211 -15.37 20.05 26.43
C THR A 211 -16.12 21.37 26.63
N LEU A 212 -15.62 22.25 27.47
CA LEU A 212 -16.07 23.64 27.55
C LEU A 212 -15.06 24.52 26.80
N ASP A 213 -15.57 25.38 25.92
CA ASP A 213 -14.77 26.40 25.27
C ASP A 213 -14.38 27.51 26.31
N PRO A 214 -13.47 28.43 25.98
CA PRO A 214 -13.06 29.49 26.86
C PRO A 214 -14.22 30.41 27.33
N ALA A 215 -15.36 30.43 26.62
CA ALA A 215 -16.55 31.15 26.96
C ALA A 215 -17.51 30.32 27.84
N GLY A 216 -17.16 29.09 28.22
CA GLY A 216 -17.96 28.21 29.05
C GLY A 216 -19.10 27.51 28.31
N ARG A 217 -19.12 27.53 26.96
CA ARG A 217 -20.10 26.81 26.14
C ARG A 217 -19.60 25.42 25.86
N ALA A 218 -20.52 24.44 25.82
CA ALA A 218 -20.14 23.07 25.45
C ALA A 218 -19.76 23.00 23.98
N CYS A 219 -18.62 22.37 23.71
CA CYS A 219 -18.07 22.17 22.38
C CYS A 219 -17.57 20.70 22.21
N LEU A 220 -17.72 20.18 21.04
CA LEU A 220 -17.18 18.85 20.67
C LEU A 220 -15.84 19.02 19.97
N GLU A 221 -14.79 18.47 20.56
CA GLU A 221 -13.42 18.59 20.09
C GLU A 221 -12.79 17.21 19.76
N PRO A 222 -11.64 17.18 19.04
CA PRO A 222 -10.90 15.94 18.85
C PRO A 222 -10.37 15.39 20.19
N GLY A 223 -10.33 14.07 20.32
CA GLY A 223 -9.73 13.41 21.47
C GLY A 223 -8.22 13.18 21.28
N ARG A 224 -7.51 12.82 22.37
CA ARG A 224 -6.09 12.46 22.29
C ARG A 224 -5.89 11.28 21.33
N GLY A 225 -5.27 11.54 20.14
CA GLY A 225 -5.04 10.55 19.10
C GLY A 225 -6.30 10.01 18.44
N ARG A 226 -7.46 10.66 18.62
CA ARG A 226 -8.74 10.34 17.97
C ARG A 226 -9.23 11.59 17.24
N PRO A 227 -9.49 11.52 15.91
CA PRO A 227 -9.97 12.67 15.17
C PRO A 227 -11.39 13.05 15.62
N LEU A 228 -11.76 14.31 15.44
CA LEU A 228 -13.15 14.71 15.42
C LEU A 228 -13.76 14.15 14.12
N VAL A 229 -14.85 13.39 14.24
CA VAL A 229 -15.52 12.78 13.08
C VAL A 229 -16.86 13.47 12.89
N LEU A 230 -17.14 13.86 11.65
CA LEU A 230 -18.44 14.41 11.22
C LEU A 230 -18.92 13.61 10.00
N SER A 231 -20.11 13.04 10.07
CA SER A 231 -20.73 12.32 8.97
C SER A 231 -22.17 12.77 8.77
N THR A 232 -22.51 13.11 7.54
CA THR A 232 -23.92 13.38 7.14
C THR A 232 -24.62 12.11 6.66
N LEU A 233 -23.93 10.99 6.72
CA LEU A 233 -24.44 9.68 6.33
C LEU A 233 -24.93 8.90 7.55
N GLU A 234 -25.93 8.06 7.35
CA GLU A 234 -26.31 7.09 8.37
C GLU A 234 -25.11 6.17 8.71
N GLN A 235 -25.04 5.74 9.96
CA GLN A 235 -23.91 4.93 10.46
C GLN A 235 -23.60 3.72 9.57
N ALA A 236 -24.63 2.98 9.11
CA ALA A 236 -24.43 1.81 8.27
C ALA A 236 -23.82 2.17 6.91
N GLU A 237 -24.23 3.26 6.32
CA GLU A 237 -23.73 3.77 5.05
C GLU A 237 -22.32 4.33 5.19
N ALA A 238 -22.06 5.14 6.22
CA ALA A 238 -20.73 5.64 6.54
C ALA A 238 -19.71 4.48 6.68
N ILE A 239 -20.06 3.43 7.43
CA ILE A 239 -19.21 2.23 7.57
C ILE A 239 -19.01 1.53 6.22
N ARG A 240 -20.06 1.45 5.39
CA ARG A 240 -19.97 0.85 4.05
C ARG A 240 -19.01 1.62 3.15
N ILE A 241 -19.10 2.96 3.12
CA ILE A 241 -18.23 3.83 2.32
C ILE A 241 -16.78 3.79 2.83
N LEU A 242 -16.57 3.86 4.14
CA LEU A 242 -15.24 3.74 4.74
C LEU A 242 -14.65 2.34 4.52
N GLY A 243 -15.50 1.31 4.42
CA GLY A 243 -15.13 -0.07 4.10
C GLY A 243 -14.88 -0.31 2.60
N ALA A 244 -15.45 0.53 1.72
CA ALA A 244 -15.28 0.38 0.28
C ALA A 244 -13.80 0.50 -0.11
N GLY A 245 -13.27 -0.46 -0.86
CA GLY A 245 -11.87 -0.53 -1.24
C GLY A 245 -10.91 -1.05 -0.14
N SER A 246 -11.28 -0.98 1.14
CA SER A 246 -10.41 -1.48 2.24
C SER A 246 -10.27 -3.01 2.20
N ALA A 247 -11.28 -3.71 1.75
CA ALA A 247 -11.25 -5.17 1.60
C ALA A 247 -10.21 -5.62 0.56
N THR A 248 -10.17 -4.95 -0.58
CA THR A 248 -9.18 -5.23 -1.65
C THR A 248 -7.77 -4.93 -1.17
N ARG A 249 -7.55 -3.77 -0.56
CA ARG A 249 -6.23 -3.40 -0.02
C ARG A 249 -5.75 -4.34 1.09
N ARG A 250 -6.65 -4.78 2.00
CA ARG A 250 -6.31 -5.80 3.00
C ARG A 250 -5.93 -7.13 2.36
N ARG A 251 -6.61 -7.55 1.29
CA ARG A 251 -6.28 -8.78 0.55
C ARG A 251 -4.92 -8.66 -0.13
N VAL A 252 -4.62 -7.52 -0.75
CA VAL A 252 -3.31 -7.23 -1.34
C VAL A 252 -2.21 -7.26 -0.28
N ALA A 253 -2.42 -6.59 0.86
CA ALA A 253 -1.46 -6.63 1.96
C ALA A 253 -1.24 -8.05 2.51
N ALA A 254 -2.31 -8.84 2.67
CA ALA A 254 -2.20 -10.23 3.08
C ALA A 254 -1.46 -11.09 2.05
N ALA A 255 -1.71 -10.91 0.76
CA ALA A 255 -1.00 -11.60 -0.30
C ALA A 255 0.50 -11.25 -0.31
N LEU A 256 0.84 -9.98 -0.12
CA LEU A 256 2.23 -9.52 -0.01
C LEU A 256 2.93 -10.08 1.23
N LEU A 257 2.23 -10.20 2.37
CA LEU A 257 2.78 -10.81 3.58
C LEU A 257 3.08 -12.30 3.39
N ILE A 258 2.17 -13.03 2.74
CA ILE A 258 2.36 -14.45 2.42
C ILE A 258 3.54 -14.60 1.46
N LEU A 259 3.61 -13.80 0.40
CA LEU A 259 4.71 -13.81 -0.55
C LEU A 259 6.05 -13.51 0.13
N ALA A 260 6.10 -12.49 0.99
CA ALA A 260 7.29 -12.15 1.77
C ALA A 260 7.75 -13.32 2.64
N GLY A 261 6.82 -13.97 3.36
CA GLY A 261 7.12 -15.15 4.17
C GLY A 261 7.69 -16.31 3.35
N VAL A 262 7.10 -16.60 2.20
CA VAL A 262 7.58 -17.65 1.29
C VAL A 262 9.00 -17.34 0.78
N LEU A 263 9.24 -16.11 0.33
CA LEU A 263 10.55 -15.71 -0.19
C LEU A 263 11.64 -15.76 0.88
N VAL A 264 11.34 -15.33 2.10
CA VAL A 264 12.29 -15.42 3.23
C VAL A 264 12.58 -16.87 3.59
N LEU A 265 11.57 -17.74 3.64
CA LEU A 265 11.75 -19.17 3.92
C LEU A 265 12.58 -19.86 2.85
N VAL A 266 12.32 -19.57 1.56
CA VAL A 266 13.12 -20.08 0.44
C VAL A 266 14.56 -19.59 0.54
N GLY A 267 14.77 -18.30 0.78
CA GLY A 267 16.10 -17.74 0.95
C GLY A 267 16.86 -18.40 2.12
N LEU A 268 16.18 -18.60 3.25
CA LEU A 268 16.76 -19.28 4.41
C LEU A 268 17.08 -20.76 4.10
N ALA A 269 16.19 -21.47 3.41
CA ALA A 269 16.40 -22.85 3.01
C ALA A 269 17.63 -22.98 2.09
N LEU A 270 17.82 -22.04 1.15
CA LEU A 270 18.98 -22.01 0.27
C LEU A 270 20.30 -21.74 1.03
N VAL A 271 20.24 -21.04 2.17
CA VAL A 271 21.41 -20.82 3.03
C VAL A 271 21.74 -22.04 3.89
N VAL A 272 20.71 -22.71 4.42
CA VAL A 272 20.89 -23.78 5.42
C VAL A 272 21.10 -25.15 4.78
N LEU A 273 20.47 -25.41 3.63
CA LEU A 273 20.63 -26.70 2.91
C LEU A 273 21.96 -26.67 2.15
N PRO A 274 22.95 -27.51 2.52
CA PRO A 274 24.18 -27.62 1.74
C PRO A 274 23.82 -28.08 0.32
N GLY A 275 24.43 -27.44 -0.68
CA GLY A 275 24.15 -27.68 -2.10
C GLY A 275 24.28 -29.19 -2.54
N ASP A 276 24.97 -29.97 -1.76
CA ASP A 276 25.18 -31.42 -2.00
C ASP A 276 23.90 -32.26 -1.80
N VAL A 277 22.92 -31.79 -0.99
CA VAL A 277 21.66 -32.51 -0.75
C VAL A 277 20.69 -32.40 -1.94
N LEU A 278 20.77 -31.30 -2.70
CA LEU A 278 19.96 -31.09 -3.91
C LEU A 278 20.62 -31.69 -5.17
N ALA A 279 21.90 -32.02 -5.08
CA ALA A 279 22.72 -32.62 -6.16
C ALA A 279 22.88 -34.15 -6.03
N ALA A 280 22.01 -34.81 -5.26
CA ALA A 280 22.03 -36.30 -5.21
C ALA A 280 21.49 -36.89 -6.52
N SER A 281 22.27 -36.72 -7.59
CA SER A 281 22.27 -37.70 -8.69
C SER A 281 22.84 -38.98 -8.13
N PRO A 282 22.20 -40.13 -8.36
CA PRO A 282 22.80 -41.44 -8.00
C PRO A 282 24.16 -41.52 -8.63
N ALA A 283 25.19 -41.65 -7.82
CA ALA A 283 26.53 -41.84 -8.31
C ALA A 283 26.52 -43.03 -9.31
N PRO A 284 27.05 -42.86 -10.54
CA PRO A 284 27.13 -43.98 -11.46
C PRO A 284 27.96 -45.07 -10.78
N THR A 285 27.39 -46.25 -10.62
CA THR A 285 28.05 -47.42 -10.10
C THR A 285 29.27 -47.64 -11.01
N ALA A 286 30.48 -47.47 -10.50
CA ALA A 286 31.70 -47.67 -11.24
C ALA A 286 31.76 -49.14 -11.65
N VAL A 287 31.54 -49.44 -12.92
CA VAL A 287 31.81 -50.76 -13.50
C VAL A 287 33.32 -50.83 -13.66
N ALA A 288 33.93 -51.69 -12.85
CA ALA A 288 35.36 -51.96 -12.95
C ALA A 288 35.72 -52.41 -14.36
N GLY A 289 36.47 -51.58 -15.11
CA GLY A 289 37.04 -51.97 -16.44
C GLY A 289 36.76 -50.97 -17.56
N SER A 290 36.12 -49.80 -17.36
CA SER A 290 35.96 -48.80 -18.42
C SER A 290 37.17 -47.86 -18.46
N ASP A 291 37.69 -47.63 -19.67
CA ASP A 291 38.77 -46.68 -19.97
C ASP A 291 38.43 -45.28 -19.47
N THR A 292 39.23 -44.69 -18.59
CA THR A 292 39.02 -43.40 -17.94
C THR A 292 39.31 -42.19 -18.82
N ARG A 293 39.20 -42.30 -20.13
CA ARG A 293 39.14 -41.12 -21.00
C ARG A 293 37.76 -40.56 -21.01
N SER A 294 37.39 -39.92 -19.91
CA SER A 294 36.19 -39.08 -19.88
C SER A 294 36.45 -37.87 -20.79
N SER A 295 35.77 -37.83 -21.94
CA SER A 295 35.47 -36.58 -22.62
C SER A 295 34.81 -35.68 -21.60
N GLY A 296 35.36 -34.49 -21.35
CA GLY A 296 34.97 -33.51 -20.28
C GLY A 296 33.52 -33.00 -20.30
N GLU A 297 32.56 -33.90 -20.38
CA GLU A 297 31.17 -33.64 -20.11
C GLU A 297 30.92 -33.83 -18.62
N GLY A 298 31.36 -32.81 -17.83
CA GLY A 298 30.80 -32.58 -16.52
C GLY A 298 29.33 -32.23 -16.69
N PRO A 299 28.46 -32.55 -15.72
CA PRO A 299 27.06 -32.17 -15.77
C PRO A 299 26.96 -30.66 -16.02
N GLY A 300 26.46 -30.33 -17.22
CA GLY A 300 26.34 -28.94 -17.64
C GLY A 300 25.54 -28.15 -16.61
N PHE A 301 25.92 -26.92 -16.39
CA PHE A 301 25.34 -25.94 -15.48
C PHE A 301 23.78 -25.88 -15.47
N VAL A 302 23.15 -26.35 -16.54
CA VAL A 302 21.67 -26.37 -16.70
C VAL A 302 20.99 -27.52 -15.92
N GLY A 303 21.70 -28.56 -15.52
CA GLY A 303 21.12 -29.76 -14.91
C GLY A 303 20.72 -29.61 -13.43
N ALA A 304 21.38 -28.72 -12.68
CA ALA A 304 21.18 -28.58 -11.23
C ALA A 304 20.25 -27.41 -10.84
N LEU A 305 20.13 -26.38 -11.68
CA LEU A 305 19.27 -25.20 -11.41
C LEU A 305 17.82 -25.43 -11.84
N GLY A 306 17.55 -26.28 -12.81
CA GLY A 306 16.20 -26.54 -13.33
C GLY A 306 15.20 -27.02 -12.27
N PRO A 307 15.48 -28.09 -11.51
CA PRO A 307 14.55 -28.61 -10.51
C PRO A 307 14.36 -27.64 -9.33
N ALA A 308 15.39 -26.92 -8.90
CA ALA A 308 15.27 -25.91 -7.83
C ALA A 308 14.41 -24.72 -8.28
N PHE A 309 14.62 -24.22 -9.49
CA PHE A 309 13.82 -23.15 -10.06
C PHE A 309 12.36 -23.58 -10.27
N LEU A 310 12.13 -24.81 -10.75
CA LEU A 310 10.77 -25.36 -10.89
C LEU A 310 10.09 -25.54 -9.54
N ALA A 311 10.80 -25.95 -8.49
CA ALA A 311 10.26 -26.05 -7.14
C ALA A 311 9.85 -24.67 -6.59
N VAL A 312 10.68 -23.63 -6.80
CA VAL A 312 10.36 -22.25 -6.40
C VAL A 312 9.13 -21.73 -7.16
N LEU A 313 9.07 -21.96 -8.47
CA LEU A 313 7.90 -21.59 -9.28
C LEU A 313 6.64 -22.35 -8.85
N ALA A 314 6.75 -23.64 -8.53
CA ALA A 314 5.62 -24.44 -8.05
C ALA A 314 5.10 -23.94 -6.69
N ILE A 315 6.00 -23.63 -5.75
CA ILE A 315 5.63 -23.06 -4.43
C ILE A 315 5.01 -21.68 -4.60
N ALA A 316 5.59 -20.81 -5.43
CA ALA A 316 5.05 -19.49 -5.73
C ALA A 316 3.67 -19.59 -6.41
N GLY A 317 3.52 -20.49 -7.37
CA GLY A 317 2.25 -20.77 -8.04
C GLY A 317 1.19 -21.32 -7.08
N LEU A 318 1.57 -22.21 -6.17
CA LEU A 318 0.68 -22.75 -5.13
C LEU A 318 0.24 -21.64 -4.16
N ALA A 319 1.16 -20.79 -3.70
CA ALA A 319 0.85 -19.67 -2.81
C ALA A 319 -0.10 -18.66 -3.47
N ILE A 320 0.14 -18.31 -4.74
CA ILE A 320 -0.75 -17.45 -5.54
C ILE A 320 -2.11 -18.13 -5.73
N GLY A 321 -2.14 -19.40 -6.08
CA GLY A 321 -3.37 -20.19 -6.27
C GLY A 321 -4.22 -20.27 -5.00
N LEU A 322 -3.61 -20.56 -3.86
CA LEU A 322 -4.27 -20.58 -2.55
C LEU A 322 -4.81 -19.19 -2.16
N THR A 323 -4.04 -18.14 -2.41
CA THR A 323 -4.46 -16.76 -2.14
C THR A 323 -5.65 -16.36 -3.01
N LEU A 324 -5.64 -16.68 -4.30
CA LEU A 324 -6.74 -16.42 -5.22
C LEU A 324 -7.98 -17.25 -4.87
N ALA A 325 -7.82 -18.52 -4.50
CA ALA A 325 -8.90 -19.38 -4.05
C ALA A 325 -9.53 -18.84 -2.76
N TRP A 326 -8.71 -18.43 -1.79
CA TRP A 326 -9.18 -17.83 -0.55
C TRP A 326 -9.91 -16.50 -0.79
N VAL A 327 -9.38 -15.63 -1.66
CA VAL A 327 -10.02 -14.37 -2.08
C VAL A 327 -11.39 -14.65 -2.76
N ARG A 328 -11.49 -15.65 -3.63
CA ARG A 328 -12.74 -16.03 -4.29
C ARG A 328 -13.76 -16.59 -3.31
N LEU A 329 -13.34 -17.44 -2.38
CA LEU A 329 -14.22 -18.01 -1.35
C LEU A 329 -14.79 -16.94 -0.42
N THR A 330 -13.94 -15.97 0.02
CA THR A 330 -14.40 -14.87 0.87
C THR A 330 -15.29 -13.88 0.12
N ALA A 331 -15.05 -13.67 -1.18
CA ALA A 331 -15.91 -12.83 -2.02
C ALA A 331 -17.31 -13.46 -2.25
N ARG A 332 -17.41 -14.79 -2.32
CA ARG A 332 -18.69 -15.50 -2.44
C ARG A 332 -19.52 -15.42 -1.16
N ARG A 333 -18.87 -15.44 0.02
CA ARG A 333 -19.55 -15.30 1.33
C ARG A 333 -20.05 -13.88 1.61
N ALA A 334 -19.52 -12.86 0.92
CA ALA A 334 -19.90 -11.46 1.07
C ALA A 334 -21.06 -11.01 0.15
N ARG A 335 -21.66 -11.89 -0.63
CA ARG A 335 -22.87 -11.53 -1.41
C ARG A 335 -24.04 -11.42 -0.44
N PRO A 336 -24.69 -10.23 -0.31
CA PRO A 336 -25.92 -10.10 0.48
C PRO A 336 -26.99 -11.00 -0.15
N GLN A 337 -27.66 -11.79 0.68
CA GLN A 337 -28.88 -12.46 0.26
C GLN A 337 -29.87 -11.37 -0.15
N ALA A 338 -30.31 -11.41 -1.41
CA ALA A 338 -31.37 -10.53 -1.89
C ALA A 338 -32.58 -10.66 -0.95
N PRO A 339 -33.19 -9.54 -0.51
CA PRO A 339 -34.36 -9.59 0.35
C PRO A 339 -35.46 -10.35 -0.39
N THR A 340 -35.89 -11.46 0.18
CA THR A 340 -37.06 -12.20 -0.31
C THR A 340 -38.25 -11.26 -0.28
N ARG A 341 -38.72 -10.81 -1.46
CA ARG A 341 -39.98 -10.10 -1.61
C ARG A 341 -41.09 -11.06 -1.10
N ARG A 342 -41.57 -10.77 0.11
CA ARG A 342 -42.87 -11.30 0.54
C ARG A 342 -43.94 -10.58 -0.29
N ARG A 343 -44.70 -11.35 -1.06
CA ARG A 343 -45.97 -10.92 -1.67
C ARG A 343 -47.05 -10.82 -0.58
#